data_1bade38dd90ccf3049d7e7cff183ec69
#
_entry.id   1bade38dd90ccf3049d7e7cff183ec69
#
_cell.length_a   1.000
_cell.length_b   1.000
_cell.length_c   1.000
_cell.angle_alpha   90.00
_cell.angle_beta   90.00
_cell.angle_gamma   90.00
#
_symmetry.space_group_name_H-M   'P 1'
#
loop_
_entity.id
_entity.type
_entity.pdbx_description
1 polymer ?
#
loop_
_entity_poly.entity_id
_entity_poly.type
_entity_poly.pdbx_seq_one_letter_code
_entity_poly.pdbx_strand_id
1 'polypeptide(L)'
;MRMNKKLLFSLLFLCTLLHALQAQPKREVRAVWLTTIGGLDWPHNYSQHKLSMEKQKQELRNILNKLQKAGINTVLLQTRIRGTVIYPSDYEPWDGCLSGFPGISPGYDALQFTIEECHKRGMELHAWVVTIPVGKWNTLGCKRLRQRFPNLIVKIGEDGYMNPEKPQTADYLAEICREITERYDIDGIHLDYIRYPETWKIKV
;
A
#
# COMPACT_ATOMS: atom_id res chain seq x y z
N MET A 1 -2.77 42.80 48.98
CA MET A 1 -4.06 42.08 48.76
C MET A 1 -3.78 40.60 48.89
N ARG A 2 -4.17 39.93 50.02
CA ARG A 2 -3.91 38.47 50.21
C ARG A 2 -5.01 37.69 49.49
N MET A 3 -4.61 36.99 48.48
CA MET A 3 -5.49 36.10 47.68
C MET A 3 -6.07 34.99 48.58
N ASN A 4 -7.39 34.78 48.52
CA ASN A 4 -8.09 33.80 49.33
C ASN A 4 -7.61 32.41 48.97
N LYS A 5 -7.15 31.60 49.96
CA LYS A 5 -6.64 30.22 49.74
C LYS A 5 -7.64 29.33 49.00
N LYS A 6 -8.93 29.53 49.22
CA LYS A 6 -9.98 28.79 48.47
C LYS A 6 -10.02 29.15 46.98
N LEU A 7 -9.78 30.44 46.66
CA LEU A 7 -9.73 30.88 45.27
C LEU A 7 -8.50 30.32 44.56
N LEU A 8 -7.34 30.29 45.24
CA LEU A 8 -6.13 29.68 44.70
C LEU A 8 -6.28 28.20 44.41
N PHE A 9 -6.89 27.43 45.32
CA PHE A 9 -7.18 26.00 45.13
C PHE A 9 -8.17 25.76 44.00
N SER A 10 -9.19 26.60 43.82
CA SER A 10 -10.15 26.49 42.73
C SER A 10 -9.51 26.77 41.37
N LEU A 11 -8.61 27.76 41.33
CA LEU A 11 -7.84 28.07 40.09
C LEU A 11 -6.87 26.95 39.72
N LEU A 12 -6.16 26.36 40.69
CA LEU A 12 -5.29 25.21 40.48
C LEU A 12 -6.06 24.00 39.96
N PHE A 13 -7.22 23.70 40.56
CA PHE A 13 -8.06 22.61 40.12
C PHE A 13 -8.64 22.82 38.73
N LEU A 14 -9.01 24.05 38.37
CA LEU A 14 -9.45 24.40 37.01
C LEU A 14 -8.32 24.26 36.00
N CYS A 15 -7.09 24.67 36.33
CA CYS A 15 -5.92 24.48 35.50
C CYS A 15 -5.61 22.98 35.25
N THR A 16 -5.71 22.11 36.27
CA THR A 16 -5.49 20.67 36.09
C THR A 16 -6.56 20.02 35.24
N LEU A 17 -7.82 20.44 35.35
CA LEU A 17 -8.90 20.02 34.47
C LEU A 17 -8.69 20.42 33.02
N LEU A 18 -8.21 21.65 32.77
CA LEU A 18 -7.92 22.12 31.44
C LEU A 18 -6.75 21.36 30.77
N HIS A 19 -5.73 20.95 31.55
CA HIS A 19 -4.65 20.10 31.04
C HIS A 19 -5.10 18.66 30.77
N ALA A 20 -6.03 18.11 31.53
CA ALA A 20 -6.62 16.80 31.29
C ALA A 20 -7.46 16.77 29.99
N LEU A 21 -8.08 17.91 29.62
CA LEU A 21 -8.82 18.05 28.37
C LEU A 21 -7.93 18.19 27.13
N GLN A 22 -6.64 18.48 27.31
CA GLN A 22 -5.64 18.57 26.22
C GLN A 22 -4.87 17.25 25.99
N ALA A 23 -5.20 16.18 26.70
CA ALA A 23 -4.69 14.87 26.34
C ALA A 23 -5.18 14.57 24.92
N GLN A 24 -4.29 14.69 23.93
CA GLN A 24 -4.61 14.31 22.54
C GLN A 24 -5.16 12.89 22.59
N PRO A 25 -6.31 12.62 21.94
CA PRO A 25 -6.77 11.26 21.82
C PRO A 25 -5.65 10.44 21.19
N LYS A 26 -5.18 9.41 21.88
CA LYS A 26 -4.23 8.46 21.28
C LYS A 26 -4.90 7.96 20.00
N ARG A 27 -4.39 8.39 18.84
CA ARG A 27 -4.83 7.84 17.56
C ARG A 27 -4.29 6.42 17.50
N GLU A 28 -5.10 5.49 17.93
CA GLU A 28 -4.79 4.09 17.78
C GLU A 28 -4.88 3.72 16.30
N VAL A 29 -3.80 3.17 15.76
CA VAL A 29 -3.78 2.63 14.40
C VAL A 29 -4.38 1.22 14.44
N ARG A 30 -5.53 1.05 13.81
CA ARG A 30 -6.17 -0.24 13.56
C ARG A 30 -6.12 -0.51 12.07
N ALA A 31 -5.06 -1.18 11.64
CA ALA A 31 -4.74 -1.38 10.23
C ALA A 31 -5.04 -2.81 9.76
N VAL A 32 -5.29 -2.94 8.46
CA VAL A 32 -5.42 -4.22 7.76
C VAL A 32 -4.62 -4.20 6.47
N TRP A 33 -3.95 -5.31 6.15
CA TRP A 33 -3.41 -5.56 4.82
C TRP A 33 -4.52 -6.08 3.91
N LEU A 34 -4.67 -5.44 2.75
CA LEU A 34 -5.61 -5.85 1.70
C LEU A 34 -4.79 -6.33 0.51
N THR A 35 -4.74 -7.63 0.33
CA THR A 35 -3.91 -8.32 -0.65
C THR A 35 -4.60 -8.37 -2.01
N THR A 36 -3.88 -7.99 -3.07
CA THR A 36 -4.40 -8.02 -4.45
C THR A 36 -3.83 -9.17 -5.29
N ILE A 37 -2.69 -9.74 -4.91
CA ILE A 37 -2.07 -10.84 -5.65
C ILE A 37 -3.04 -12.01 -5.83
N GLY A 38 -3.25 -12.41 -7.07
CA GLY A 38 -4.15 -13.51 -7.42
C GLY A 38 -5.60 -13.29 -6.99
N GLY A 39 -5.99 -12.07 -6.60
CA GLY A 39 -7.32 -11.78 -6.08
C GLY A 39 -7.61 -12.40 -4.71
N LEU A 40 -6.58 -12.58 -3.87
CA LEU A 40 -6.71 -13.30 -2.60
C LEU A 40 -7.74 -12.66 -1.65
N ASP A 41 -7.64 -11.33 -1.45
CA ASP A 41 -8.63 -10.56 -0.68
C ASP A 41 -9.52 -9.72 -1.59
N TRP A 42 -8.95 -9.19 -2.67
CA TRP A 42 -9.60 -8.38 -3.71
C TRP A 42 -8.68 -8.24 -4.92
N PRO A 43 -9.22 -8.28 -6.16
CA PRO A 43 -10.60 -8.57 -6.53
C PRO A 43 -10.85 -10.06 -6.80
N HIS A 44 -12.07 -10.54 -6.55
CA HIS A 44 -12.47 -11.91 -6.89
C HIS A 44 -13.07 -12.03 -8.32
N ASN A 45 -13.25 -10.91 -9.01
CA ASN A 45 -13.80 -10.85 -10.37
C ASN A 45 -12.90 -10.00 -11.27
N TYR A 46 -12.64 -10.46 -12.49
CA TYR A 46 -11.88 -9.69 -13.47
C TYR A 46 -12.71 -8.58 -14.10
N SER A 47 -12.12 -7.38 -14.24
CA SER A 47 -12.70 -6.25 -14.94
C SER A 47 -12.38 -6.33 -16.44
N GLN A 48 -13.29 -6.89 -17.22
CA GLN A 48 -13.13 -7.10 -18.66
C GLN A 48 -14.13 -6.30 -19.51
N HIS A 49 -15.17 -5.77 -18.87
CA HIS A 49 -16.18 -4.90 -19.46
C HIS A 49 -16.84 -4.06 -18.36
N LYS A 50 -17.63 -3.05 -18.74
CA LYS A 50 -18.21 -2.06 -17.83
C LYS A 50 -18.97 -2.69 -16.64
N LEU A 51 -19.75 -3.74 -16.87
CA LEU A 51 -20.51 -4.39 -15.79
C LEU A 51 -19.60 -5.12 -14.79
N SER A 52 -18.58 -5.84 -15.27
CA SER A 52 -17.61 -6.52 -14.39
C SER A 52 -16.73 -5.53 -13.64
N MET A 53 -16.39 -4.39 -14.26
CA MET A 53 -15.69 -3.29 -13.59
C MET A 53 -16.52 -2.75 -12.42
N GLU A 54 -17.82 -2.48 -12.61
CA GLU A 54 -18.67 -2.01 -11.52
C GLU A 54 -18.87 -3.05 -10.42
N LYS A 55 -18.95 -4.34 -10.77
CA LYS A 55 -18.97 -5.43 -9.77
C LYS A 55 -17.68 -5.44 -8.93
N GLN A 56 -16.52 -5.31 -9.56
CA GLN A 56 -15.22 -5.26 -8.88
C GLN A 56 -15.13 -4.06 -7.93
N LYS A 57 -15.58 -2.88 -8.37
CA LYS A 57 -15.67 -1.67 -7.55
C LYS A 57 -16.65 -1.84 -6.39
N GLN A 58 -17.82 -2.44 -6.64
CA GLN A 58 -18.83 -2.66 -5.59
C GLN A 58 -18.35 -3.67 -4.55
N GLU A 59 -17.58 -4.68 -4.95
CA GLU A 59 -16.94 -5.62 -4.05
C GLU A 59 -16.00 -4.89 -3.07
N LEU A 60 -15.12 -4.01 -3.57
CA LEU A 60 -14.24 -3.21 -2.72
C LEU A 60 -15.02 -2.33 -1.74
N ARG A 61 -16.06 -1.63 -2.21
CA ARG A 61 -16.93 -0.84 -1.31
C ARG A 61 -17.52 -1.69 -0.18
N ASN A 62 -17.92 -2.92 -0.48
CA ASN A 62 -18.47 -3.84 0.52
C ASN A 62 -17.41 -4.28 1.54
N ILE A 63 -16.17 -4.55 1.08
CA ILE A 63 -15.04 -4.85 1.96
C ILE A 63 -14.76 -3.65 2.89
N LEU A 64 -14.59 -2.46 2.34
CA LEU A 64 -14.31 -1.24 3.11
C LEU A 64 -15.43 -0.90 4.10
N ASN A 65 -16.70 -1.14 3.75
CA ASN A 65 -17.82 -0.97 4.68
C ASN A 65 -17.73 -1.93 5.88
N LYS A 66 -17.30 -3.18 5.65
CA LYS A 66 -17.10 -4.16 6.73
C LYS A 66 -15.93 -3.75 7.63
N LEU A 67 -14.83 -3.30 7.04
CA LEU A 67 -13.66 -2.82 7.77
C LEU A 67 -13.97 -1.60 8.63
N GLN A 68 -14.70 -0.63 8.08
CA GLN A 68 -15.16 0.56 8.82
C GLN A 68 -16.03 0.17 10.02
N LYS A 69 -16.99 -0.75 9.83
CA LYS A 69 -17.84 -1.26 10.92
C LYS A 69 -17.04 -2.00 12.00
N ALA A 70 -15.93 -2.63 11.64
CA ALA A 70 -15.00 -3.28 12.58
C ALA A 70 -14.07 -2.28 13.26
N GLY A 71 -14.18 -0.98 12.97
CA GLY A 71 -13.37 0.07 13.56
C GLY A 71 -11.95 0.19 12.95
N ILE A 72 -11.69 -0.42 11.80
CA ILE A 72 -10.43 -0.25 11.05
C ILE A 72 -10.37 1.19 10.54
N ASN A 73 -9.21 1.82 10.70
CA ASN A 73 -8.98 3.20 10.28
C ASN A 73 -7.80 3.37 9.28
N THR A 74 -7.11 2.28 8.95
CA THR A 74 -5.98 2.29 8.02
C THR A 74 -6.00 1.04 7.16
N VAL A 75 -5.87 1.20 5.85
CA VAL A 75 -5.81 0.10 4.87
C VAL A 75 -4.46 0.13 4.17
N LEU A 76 -3.71 -0.96 4.26
CA LEU A 76 -2.49 -1.16 3.48
C LEU A 76 -2.85 -1.96 2.22
N LEU A 77 -3.08 -1.26 1.10
CA LEU A 77 -3.45 -1.89 -0.17
C LEU A 77 -2.21 -2.36 -0.91
N GLN A 78 -2.17 -3.63 -1.32
CA GLN A 78 -1.08 -4.16 -2.13
C GLN A 78 -1.11 -3.51 -3.53
N THR A 79 -0.29 -2.47 -3.70
CA THR A 79 -0.27 -1.57 -4.87
C THR A 79 0.77 -2.00 -5.90
N ARG A 80 1.96 -2.41 -5.45
CA ARG A 80 2.98 -3.10 -6.26
C ARG A 80 3.09 -4.53 -5.78
N ILE A 81 2.89 -5.47 -6.71
CA ILE A 81 2.81 -6.89 -6.36
C ILE A 81 4.16 -7.58 -6.53
N ARG A 82 4.59 -7.82 -7.76
CA ARG A 82 5.87 -8.49 -8.07
C ARG A 82 6.39 -8.04 -9.45
N GLY A 83 6.86 -6.79 -9.54
CA GLY A 83 7.23 -6.16 -10.81
C GLY A 83 6.01 -5.84 -11.69
N THR A 84 4.85 -5.72 -11.06
CA THR A 84 3.56 -5.34 -11.63
C THR A 84 2.79 -4.49 -10.63
N VAL A 85 1.88 -3.66 -11.10
CA VAL A 85 1.14 -2.67 -10.31
C VAL A 85 -0.36 -2.67 -10.61
N ILE A 86 -1.14 -2.03 -9.75
CA ILE A 86 -2.60 -1.91 -9.90
C ILE A 86 -3.05 -0.49 -10.31
N TYR A 87 -2.15 0.31 -10.84
CA TYR A 87 -2.38 1.70 -11.29
C TYR A 87 -1.64 1.94 -12.61
N PRO A 88 -1.98 3.00 -13.39
CA PRO A 88 -1.22 3.35 -14.59
C PRO A 88 0.17 3.85 -14.19
N SER A 89 1.20 3.05 -14.51
CA SER A 89 2.60 3.31 -14.19
C SER A 89 3.46 3.44 -15.45
N ASP A 90 4.44 4.36 -15.40
CA ASP A 90 5.47 4.50 -16.44
C ASP A 90 6.59 3.46 -16.27
N TYR A 91 6.62 2.77 -15.15
CA TYR A 91 7.71 1.86 -14.78
C TYR A 91 7.36 0.39 -14.94
N GLU A 92 6.18 -0.02 -14.50
CA GLU A 92 5.78 -1.43 -14.44
C GLU A 92 4.42 -1.68 -15.09
N PRO A 93 4.20 -2.87 -15.67
CA PRO A 93 2.93 -3.18 -16.31
C PRO A 93 1.83 -3.44 -15.28
N TRP A 94 0.57 -3.32 -15.73
CA TRP A 94 -0.59 -3.75 -14.97
C TRP A 94 -0.48 -5.20 -14.50
N ASP A 95 -0.85 -5.45 -13.26
CA ASP A 95 -1.02 -6.83 -12.78
C ASP A 95 -2.28 -7.47 -13.37
N GLY A 96 -2.20 -8.77 -13.62
CA GLY A 96 -3.33 -9.52 -14.17
C GLY A 96 -4.46 -9.76 -13.18
N CYS A 97 -4.27 -9.50 -11.89
CA CYS A 97 -5.31 -9.69 -10.86
C CYS A 97 -6.57 -8.87 -11.12
N LEU A 98 -6.44 -7.68 -11.74
CA LEU A 98 -7.56 -6.80 -12.02
C LEU A 98 -8.33 -7.17 -13.29
N SER A 99 -7.62 -7.40 -14.40
CA SER A 99 -8.24 -7.64 -15.72
C SER A 99 -8.31 -9.11 -16.12
N GLY A 100 -7.58 -9.99 -15.44
CA GLY A 100 -7.33 -11.38 -15.84
C GLY A 100 -6.14 -11.53 -16.80
N PHE A 101 -5.59 -10.41 -17.32
CA PHE A 101 -4.54 -10.41 -18.32
C PHE A 101 -3.38 -9.49 -17.88
N PRO A 102 -2.18 -10.04 -17.59
CA PRO A 102 -1.02 -9.22 -17.25
C PRO A 102 -0.71 -8.19 -18.34
N GLY A 103 -0.48 -6.94 -17.94
CA GLY A 103 -0.20 -5.82 -18.82
C GLY A 103 -1.43 -5.12 -19.40
N ILE A 104 -2.63 -5.62 -19.15
CA ILE A 104 -3.89 -5.03 -19.63
C ILE A 104 -4.57 -4.26 -18.50
N SER A 105 -4.93 -3.01 -18.80
CA SER A 105 -5.68 -2.15 -17.88
C SER A 105 -7.06 -2.74 -17.57
N PRO A 106 -7.53 -2.63 -16.32
CA PRO A 106 -8.92 -3.00 -15.96
C PRO A 106 -9.96 -1.99 -16.44
N GLY A 107 -9.57 -0.92 -17.15
CA GLY A 107 -10.43 0.16 -17.59
C GLY A 107 -10.67 1.27 -16.55
N TYR A 108 -9.99 1.22 -15.41
CA TYR A 108 -10.01 2.26 -14.38
C TYR A 108 -8.72 2.23 -13.55
N ASP A 109 -8.45 3.29 -12.83
CA ASP A 109 -7.36 3.36 -11.86
C ASP A 109 -7.81 2.79 -10.52
N ALA A 110 -7.32 1.60 -10.18
CA ALA A 110 -7.74 0.88 -8.98
C ALA A 110 -7.17 1.50 -7.70
N LEU A 111 -5.97 2.09 -7.76
CA LEU A 111 -5.36 2.77 -6.62
C LEU A 111 -6.13 4.06 -6.31
N GLN A 112 -6.34 4.92 -7.32
CA GLN A 112 -7.11 6.16 -7.15
C GLN A 112 -8.51 5.87 -6.61
N PHE A 113 -9.20 4.89 -7.17
CA PHE A 113 -10.53 4.50 -6.71
C PHE A 113 -10.53 4.04 -5.24
N THR A 114 -9.51 3.28 -4.82
CA THR A 114 -9.43 2.79 -3.42
C THR A 114 -9.14 3.95 -2.45
N ILE A 115 -8.27 4.89 -2.82
CA ILE A 115 -8.00 6.11 -2.04
C ILE A 115 -9.30 6.86 -1.77
N GLU A 116 -10.04 7.18 -2.82
CA GLU A 116 -11.31 7.91 -2.71
C GLU A 116 -12.33 7.19 -1.81
N GLU A 117 -12.43 5.87 -1.95
CA GLU A 117 -13.36 5.07 -1.15
C GLU A 117 -12.91 4.93 0.32
N CYS A 118 -11.60 4.90 0.60
CA CYS A 118 -11.06 4.95 1.96
C CYS A 118 -11.32 6.31 2.61
N HIS A 119 -10.95 7.40 1.94
CA HIS A 119 -11.10 8.76 2.46
C HIS A 119 -12.58 9.12 2.71
N LYS A 120 -13.52 8.70 1.85
CA LYS A 120 -14.99 8.84 2.09
C LYS A 120 -15.44 8.19 3.41
N ARG A 121 -14.70 7.23 3.92
CA ARG A 121 -14.99 6.50 5.16
C ARG A 121 -14.17 6.96 6.36
N GLY A 122 -13.32 7.98 6.17
CA GLY A 122 -12.38 8.46 7.20
C GLY A 122 -11.28 7.46 7.52
N MET A 123 -10.92 6.60 6.55
CA MET A 123 -9.80 5.65 6.65
C MET A 123 -8.60 6.17 5.85
N GLU A 124 -7.41 5.98 6.41
CA GLU A 124 -6.15 6.19 5.71
C GLU A 124 -5.89 5.06 4.70
N LEU A 125 -5.28 5.40 3.56
CA LEU A 125 -4.76 4.44 2.61
C LEU A 125 -3.24 4.52 2.52
N HIS A 126 -2.57 3.41 2.81
CA HIS A 126 -1.14 3.24 2.61
C HIS A 126 -0.88 2.33 1.41
N ALA A 127 -0.05 2.79 0.47
CA ALA A 127 0.37 1.97 -0.66
C ALA A 127 1.35 0.90 -0.18
N TRP A 128 0.94 -0.37 -0.27
CA TRP A 128 1.80 -1.50 0.07
C TRP A 128 2.60 -1.93 -1.16
N VAL A 129 3.92 -1.76 -1.07
CA VAL A 129 4.91 -1.99 -2.14
C VAL A 129 5.76 -3.21 -1.78
N VAL A 130 5.54 -4.33 -2.48
CA VAL A 130 6.44 -5.48 -2.43
C VAL A 130 7.72 -5.12 -3.17
N THR A 131 8.88 -5.12 -2.51
CA THR A 131 10.11 -4.50 -3.02
C THR A 131 11.00 -5.47 -3.82
N ILE A 132 11.67 -6.38 -3.16
CA ILE A 132 12.72 -7.24 -3.75
C ILE A 132 12.17 -8.35 -4.66
N PRO A 133 11.10 -9.09 -4.33
CA PRO A 133 10.53 -10.08 -5.24
C PRO A 133 9.92 -9.45 -6.49
N VAL A 134 10.21 -10.03 -7.67
CA VAL A 134 9.66 -9.59 -8.97
C VAL A 134 8.88 -10.68 -9.70
N GLY A 135 8.53 -11.75 -8.98
CA GLY A 135 7.68 -12.85 -9.46
C GLY A 135 8.43 -13.98 -10.14
N LYS A 136 7.67 -14.93 -10.68
CA LYS A 136 8.24 -16.05 -11.44
C LYS A 136 9.04 -15.53 -12.62
N TRP A 137 10.16 -16.21 -12.92
CA TRP A 137 11.13 -15.78 -13.95
C TRP A 137 10.52 -15.47 -15.31
N ASN A 138 9.44 -16.19 -15.65
CA ASN A 138 8.78 -16.05 -16.94
C ASN A 138 7.55 -15.14 -16.94
N THR A 139 7.24 -14.47 -15.82
CA THR A 139 6.13 -13.49 -15.76
C THR A 139 6.46 -12.20 -16.52
N LEU A 140 5.43 -11.46 -16.90
CA LEU A 140 5.56 -10.23 -17.67
C LEU A 140 6.42 -9.19 -16.94
N GLY A 141 6.15 -8.94 -15.65
CA GLY A 141 6.89 -7.98 -14.85
C GLY A 141 8.37 -8.32 -14.75
N CYS A 142 8.70 -9.58 -14.39
CA CYS A 142 10.07 -10.04 -14.30
C CYS A 142 10.81 -9.97 -15.65
N LYS A 143 10.16 -10.32 -16.77
CA LYS A 143 10.72 -10.21 -18.13
C LYS A 143 11.04 -8.75 -18.49
N ARG A 144 10.10 -7.82 -18.27
CA ARG A 144 10.29 -6.40 -18.55
C ARG A 144 11.42 -5.79 -17.73
N LEU A 145 11.48 -6.10 -16.42
CA LEU A 145 12.57 -5.63 -15.56
C LEU A 145 13.93 -6.15 -16.00
N ARG A 146 14.04 -7.43 -16.38
CA ARG A 146 15.30 -7.98 -16.93
C ARG A 146 15.72 -7.36 -18.26
N GLN A 147 14.77 -7.02 -19.11
CA GLN A 147 15.04 -6.32 -20.37
C GLN A 147 15.53 -4.89 -20.12
N ARG A 148 14.91 -4.20 -19.19
CA ARG A 148 15.28 -2.82 -18.83
C ARG A 148 16.61 -2.76 -18.04
N PHE A 149 16.84 -3.75 -17.17
CA PHE A 149 17.98 -3.83 -16.28
C PHE A 149 18.63 -5.23 -16.30
N PRO A 150 19.42 -5.57 -17.33
CA PRO A 150 19.90 -6.94 -17.57
C PRO A 150 20.66 -7.58 -16.38
N ASN A 151 21.34 -6.77 -15.54
CA ASN A 151 22.16 -7.23 -14.44
C ASN A 151 21.57 -6.95 -13.06
N LEU A 152 20.31 -6.48 -13.00
CA LEU A 152 19.70 -6.08 -11.73
C LEU A 152 18.84 -7.20 -11.13
N ILE A 153 18.33 -8.11 -11.96
CA ILE A 153 17.44 -9.19 -11.52
C ILE A 153 18.22 -10.49 -11.45
N VAL A 154 18.15 -11.14 -10.28
CA VAL A 154 18.79 -12.43 -10.00
C VAL A 154 17.71 -13.51 -9.97
N LYS A 155 18.03 -14.68 -10.57
CA LYS A 155 17.17 -15.87 -10.52
C LYS A 155 17.54 -16.72 -9.32
N ILE A 156 16.54 -17.03 -8.47
CA ILE A 156 16.68 -17.98 -7.35
C ILE A 156 15.54 -19.00 -7.48
N GLY A 157 15.88 -20.24 -7.74
CA GLY A 157 14.90 -21.26 -8.09
C GLY A 157 14.14 -20.86 -9.36
N GLU A 158 12.83 -20.71 -9.26
CA GLU A 158 11.94 -20.31 -10.36
C GLU A 158 11.57 -18.81 -10.31
N ASP A 159 12.01 -18.09 -9.28
CA ASP A 159 11.63 -16.72 -9.03
C ASP A 159 12.75 -15.73 -9.37
N GLY A 160 12.34 -14.52 -9.78
CA GLY A 160 13.22 -13.38 -9.96
C GLY A 160 13.18 -12.46 -8.74
N TYR A 161 14.34 -11.91 -8.40
CA TYR A 161 14.53 -10.97 -7.31
C TYR A 161 15.38 -9.80 -7.77
N MET A 162 15.06 -8.59 -7.34
CA MET A 162 15.99 -7.47 -7.48
C MET A 162 17.22 -7.75 -6.62
N ASN A 163 18.41 -7.45 -7.16
CA ASN A 163 19.64 -7.64 -6.42
C ASN A 163 19.81 -6.54 -5.36
N PRO A 164 19.66 -6.84 -4.05
CA PRO A 164 19.75 -5.83 -3.00
C PRO A 164 21.16 -5.26 -2.80
N GLU A 165 22.19 -5.91 -3.35
CA GLU A 165 23.60 -5.44 -3.28
C GLU A 165 23.89 -4.35 -4.32
N LYS A 166 22.99 -4.14 -5.27
CA LYS A 166 23.14 -3.13 -6.34
C LYS A 166 22.45 -1.83 -5.92
N PRO A 167 23.17 -0.68 -5.90
CA PRO A 167 22.55 0.63 -5.62
C PRO A 167 21.36 0.94 -6.52
N GLN A 168 21.39 0.52 -7.78
CA GLN A 168 20.30 0.69 -8.74
C GLN A 168 18.98 0.06 -8.27
N THR A 169 19.02 -0.93 -7.37
CA THR A 169 17.80 -1.48 -6.77
C THR A 169 17.09 -0.45 -5.91
N ALA A 170 17.84 0.25 -5.05
CA ALA A 170 17.30 1.31 -4.22
C ALA A 170 16.80 2.49 -5.07
N ASP A 171 17.60 2.90 -6.07
CA ASP A 171 17.22 3.99 -6.99
C ASP A 171 15.91 3.68 -7.72
N TYR A 172 15.77 2.47 -8.25
CA TYR A 172 14.56 2.05 -8.95
C TYR A 172 13.34 1.98 -8.02
N LEU A 173 13.48 1.45 -6.82
CA LEU A 173 12.39 1.41 -5.86
C LEU A 173 11.99 2.81 -5.39
N ALA A 174 12.96 3.73 -5.28
CA ALA A 174 12.68 5.13 -4.98
C ALA A 174 11.87 5.80 -6.10
N GLU A 175 12.15 5.48 -7.39
CA GLU A 175 11.34 5.97 -8.52
C GLU A 175 9.89 5.47 -8.46
N ILE A 176 9.67 4.20 -8.12
CA ILE A 176 8.31 3.65 -7.92
C ILE A 176 7.59 4.39 -6.77
N CYS A 177 8.28 4.60 -5.64
CA CYS A 177 7.70 5.33 -4.52
C CYS A 177 7.38 6.78 -4.90
N ARG A 178 8.30 7.46 -5.62
CA ARG A 178 8.09 8.82 -6.10
C ARG A 178 6.89 8.90 -7.03
N GLU A 179 6.77 8.00 -8.01
CA GLU A 179 5.62 7.95 -8.91
C GLU A 179 4.31 7.88 -8.16
N ILE A 180 4.23 7.04 -7.11
CA ILE A 180 3.03 6.90 -6.29
C ILE A 180 2.77 8.18 -5.51
N THR A 181 3.76 8.74 -4.82
CA THR A 181 3.59 9.93 -3.96
C THR A 181 3.32 11.22 -4.73
N GLU A 182 3.80 11.33 -5.96
CA GLU A 182 3.56 12.51 -6.81
C GLU A 182 2.19 12.49 -7.50
N ARG A 183 1.64 11.29 -7.74
CA ARG A 183 0.40 11.12 -8.52
C ARG A 183 -0.83 10.89 -7.66
N TYR A 184 -0.67 10.43 -6.43
CA TYR A 184 -1.78 9.97 -5.60
C TYR A 184 -1.75 10.58 -4.21
N ASP A 185 -2.94 10.92 -3.72
CA ASP A 185 -3.18 11.42 -2.36
C ASP A 185 -3.23 10.25 -1.35
N ILE A 186 -2.11 9.53 -1.24
CA ILE A 186 -1.94 8.44 -0.26
C ILE A 186 -1.52 9.00 1.08
N ASP A 187 -1.90 8.33 2.17
CA ASP A 187 -1.52 8.69 3.54
C ASP A 187 -0.16 8.12 3.95
N GLY A 188 0.34 7.12 3.25
CA GLY A 188 1.65 6.53 3.51
C GLY A 188 2.07 5.47 2.49
N ILE A 189 3.35 5.06 2.59
CA ILE A 189 3.90 3.92 1.87
C ILE A 189 4.37 2.87 2.87
N HIS A 190 4.02 1.61 2.61
CA HIS A 190 4.50 0.45 3.35
C HIS A 190 5.42 -0.39 2.45
N LEU A 191 6.70 -0.46 2.78
CA LEU A 191 7.69 -1.27 2.07
C LEU A 191 7.74 -2.66 2.67
N ASP A 192 7.44 -3.67 1.86
CA ASP A 192 7.44 -5.07 2.25
C ASP A 192 8.49 -5.87 1.49
N TYR A 193 8.92 -7.01 2.05
CA TYR A 193 9.99 -7.84 1.50
C TYR A 193 11.28 -7.06 1.19
N ILE A 194 11.57 -6.00 1.96
CA ILE A 194 12.81 -5.21 1.87
C ILE A 194 13.94 -5.93 2.61
N ARG A 195 14.27 -7.13 2.16
CA ARG A 195 15.24 -8.04 2.76
C ARG A 195 15.87 -8.94 1.71
N TYR A 196 17.01 -9.53 2.06
CA TYR A 196 17.58 -10.59 1.23
C TYR A 196 16.60 -11.77 1.13
N PRO A 197 16.50 -12.41 -0.06
CA PRO A 197 15.80 -13.68 -0.19
C PRO A 197 16.38 -14.73 0.76
N GLU A 198 15.55 -15.57 1.37
CA GLU A 198 15.97 -16.56 2.37
C GLU A 198 17.04 -17.54 1.86
N THR A 199 17.04 -17.80 0.56
CA THR A 199 18.02 -18.67 -0.11
C THR A 199 19.22 -17.93 -0.68
N TRP A 200 19.37 -16.62 -0.40
CA TRP A 200 20.50 -15.81 -0.86
C TRP A 200 21.77 -16.27 -0.14
N LYS A 201 22.64 -16.95 -0.87
CA LYS A 201 23.95 -17.30 -0.34
C LYS A 201 24.85 -16.07 -0.47
N ILE A 202 25.17 -15.43 0.63
CA ILE A 202 26.23 -14.44 0.70
C ILE A 202 27.52 -15.19 0.37
N LYS A 203 28.19 -14.81 -0.72
CA LYS A 203 29.56 -15.24 -0.95
C LYS A 203 30.45 -14.47 0.04
N VAL A 204 30.82 -15.13 1.13
CA VAL A 204 31.81 -14.65 2.05
C VAL A 204 33.17 -14.80 1.38
#